data_74772852901e5ed31e2788ed0d1ce4e7
#
_entry.id   74772852901e5ed31e2788ed0d1ce4e7
#
_cell.length_a   1.000
_cell.length_b   1.000
_cell.length_c   1.000
_cell.angle_alpha   90.00
_cell.angle_beta   90.00
_cell.angle_gamma   90.00
#
_symmetry.space_group_name_H-M   'P 1'
#
loop_
_entity.id
_entity.type
_entity.pdbx_description
1 polymer ?
#
loop_
_entity_poly.entity_id
_entity_poly.type
_entity_poly.pdbx_seq_one_letter_code
_entity_poly.pdbx_strand_id
1 'polypeptide(L)'
;MHAGFSLYWAFGGQHLLATVGKWAVELSAKAPLEAGLALGAVAIGKLVAAVIPVAVAYGRVPRPKFWRAVAWVGASLLVVYGGVNAVVSGAVLAGLIRPAGGYDVDAMIGHAWLWDPLFFVWGAALMLSLCYSRRPPATMP
;
A
#
# COMPACT_ATOMS: atom_id res chain seq x y z
N MET A 1 4.83 -6.35 -4.60
CA MET A 1 5.74 -5.25 -4.92
C MET A 1 5.96 -4.30 -3.74
N HIS A 2 4.96 -3.63 -3.16
CA HIS A 2 5.12 -2.69 -2.04
C HIS A 2 5.91 -3.22 -0.84
N ALA A 3 5.59 -4.42 -0.36
CA ALA A 3 6.31 -5.03 0.76
C ALA A 3 7.79 -5.30 0.43
N GLY A 4 8.09 -5.65 -0.83
CA GLY A 4 9.45 -5.88 -1.30
C GLY A 4 10.30 -4.61 -1.24
N PHE A 5 9.76 -3.46 -1.66
CA PHE A 5 10.47 -2.19 -1.54
C PHE A 5 10.67 -1.78 -0.07
N SER A 6 9.66 -1.94 0.77
CA SER A 6 9.81 -1.65 2.20
C SER A 6 10.88 -2.54 2.86
N LEU A 7 10.97 -3.81 2.45
CA LEU A 7 12.00 -4.72 2.93
C LEU A 7 13.40 -4.34 2.39
N TYR A 8 13.50 -4.01 1.09
CA TYR A 8 14.74 -3.54 0.48
C TYR A 8 15.30 -2.30 1.19
N TRP A 9 14.45 -1.33 1.51
CA TRP A 9 14.84 -0.15 2.28
C TRP A 9 15.18 -0.48 3.73
N ALA A 10 14.49 -1.44 4.35
CA ALA A 10 14.81 -1.89 5.71
C ALA A 10 16.24 -2.45 5.82
N PHE A 11 16.78 -3.02 4.73
CA PHE A 11 18.17 -3.49 4.64
C PHE A 11 19.15 -2.43 4.10
N GLY A 12 18.77 -1.15 4.09
CA GLY A 12 19.63 -0.04 3.69
C GLY A 12 19.64 0.27 2.20
N GLY A 13 18.77 -0.34 1.40
CA GLY A 13 18.60 0.01 -0.01
C GLY A 13 18.08 1.45 -0.15
N GLN A 14 18.53 2.18 -1.18
CA GLN A 14 18.20 3.60 -1.37
C GLN A 14 17.41 3.90 -2.64
N HIS A 15 17.33 2.92 -3.55
CA HIS A 15 16.64 3.13 -4.82
C HIS A 15 15.16 3.47 -4.61
N LEU A 16 14.69 4.56 -5.21
CA LEU A 16 13.35 5.11 -5.08
C LEU A 16 12.95 5.58 -3.66
N LEU A 17 13.87 5.60 -2.68
CA LEU A 17 13.53 6.05 -1.32
C LEU A 17 13.12 7.53 -1.29
N ALA A 18 13.75 8.38 -2.13
CA ALA A 18 13.40 9.80 -2.26
C ALA A 18 11.95 10.01 -2.73
N THR A 19 11.40 9.08 -3.50
CA THR A 19 10.00 9.15 -3.97
C THR A 19 8.96 8.80 -2.90
N VAL A 20 9.40 8.37 -1.73
CA VAL A 20 8.55 8.23 -0.52
C VAL A 20 8.50 9.57 0.24
N GLY A 21 9.59 10.34 0.17
CA GLY A 21 9.71 11.66 0.77
C GLY A 21 11.09 11.90 1.39
N LYS A 22 11.49 13.15 1.47
CA LYS A 22 12.76 13.58 2.08
C LYS A 22 12.93 13.06 3.51
N TRP A 23 11.85 13.00 4.27
CA TRP A 23 11.87 12.47 5.63
C TRP A 23 12.42 11.05 5.72
N ALA A 24 12.09 10.18 4.72
CA ALA A 24 12.55 8.79 4.69
C ALA A 24 14.06 8.71 4.40
N VAL A 25 14.54 9.56 3.50
CA VAL A 25 15.98 9.68 3.19
C VAL A 25 16.73 10.20 4.41
N GLU A 26 16.25 11.27 5.05
CA GLU A 26 16.87 11.84 6.24
C GLU A 26 16.88 10.87 7.42
N LEU A 27 15.78 10.16 7.66
CA LEU A 27 15.71 9.16 8.73
C LEU A 27 16.71 8.03 8.47
N SER A 28 16.77 7.52 7.23
CA SER A 28 17.73 6.48 6.86
C SER A 28 19.20 6.92 7.00
N ALA A 29 19.48 8.20 6.78
CA ALA A 29 20.83 8.74 6.93
C ALA A 29 21.21 9.03 8.40
N LYS A 30 20.27 9.56 9.21
CA LYS A 30 20.53 9.97 10.59
C LYS A 30 20.38 8.82 11.60
N ALA A 31 19.44 7.91 11.37
CA ALA A 31 19.10 6.81 12.27
C ALA A 31 18.81 5.52 11.48
N PRO A 32 19.82 4.89 10.85
CA PRO A 32 19.63 3.77 9.93
C PRO A 32 18.98 2.55 10.59
N LEU A 33 19.27 2.27 11.87
CA LEU A 33 18.65 1.17 12.59
C LEU A 33 17.16 1.41 12.83
N GLU A 34 16.79 2.61 13.26
CA GLU A 34 15.39 2.97 13.51
C GLU A 34 14.60 2.99 12.20
N ALA A 35 15.17 3.53 11.12
CA ALA A 35 14.61 3.49 9.78
C ALA A 35 14.39 2.05 9.31
N GLY A 36 15.40 1.18 9.48
CA GLY A 36 15.33 -0.22 9.13
C GLY A 36 14.24 -0.97 9.91
N LEU A 37 14.13 -0.76 11.21
CA LEU A 37 13.08 -1.36 12.05
C LEU A 37 11.68 -0.87 11.64
N ALA A 38 11.50 0.43 11.42
CA ALA A 38 10.23 1.01 11.01
C ALA A 38 9.79 0.49 9.64
N LEU A 39 10.68 0.51 8.64
CA LEU A 39 10.40 0.01 7.30
C LEU A 39 10.19 -1.51 7.27
N GLY A 40 10.92 -2.25 8.12
CA GLY A 40 10.72 -3.68 8.32
C GLY A 40 9.35 -4.00 8.90
N ALA A 41 8.91 -3.27 9.91
CA ALA A 41 7.56 -3.41 10.48
C ALA A 41 6.48 -3.10 9.44
N VAL A 42 6.66 -2.05 8.64
CA VAL A 42 5.75 -1.73 7.52
C VAL A 42 5.73 -2.85 6.47
N ALA A 43 6.89 -3.43 6.15
CA ALA A 43 6.98 -4.57 5.20
C ALA A 43 6.20 -5.78 5.73
N ILE A 44 6.39 -6.14 7.01
CA ILE A 44 5.66 -7.24 7.65
C ILE A 44 4.16 -6.98 7.64
N GLY A 45 3.72 -5.79 8.00
CA GLY A 45 2.30 -5.41 7.96
C GLY A 45 1.70 -5.56 6.56
N LYS A 46 2.40 -5.12 5.52
CA LYS A 46 1.98 -5.29 4.12
C LYS A 46 1.93 -6.76 3.69
N LEU A 47 2.89 -7.59 4.13
CA LEU A 47 2.90 -9.04 3.85
C LEU A 47 1.71 -9.72 4.54
N VAL A 48 1.45 -9.43 5.80
CA VAL A 48 0.31 -9.96 6.56
C VAL A 48 -1.00 -9.57 5.86
N ALA A 49 -1.15 -8.29 5.48
CA ALA A 49 -2.32 -7.80 4.77
C ALA A 49 -2.52 -8.46 3.39
N ALA A 50 -1.44 -8.91 2.73
CA ALA A 50 -1.53 -9.65 1.48
C ALA A 50 -1.85 -11.14 1.67
N VAL A 51 -1.27 -11.77 2.70
CA VAL A 51 -1.39 -13.22 2.93
C VAL A 51 -2.74 -13.60 3.56
N ILE A 52 -3.25 -12.81 4.49
CA ILE A 52 -4.50 -13.14 5.20
C ILE A 52 -5.68 -13.34 4.25
N PRO A 53 -6.00 -12.45 3.28
CA PRO A 53 -7.12 -12.68 2.35
C PRO A 53 -6.96 -13.95 1.52
N VAL A 54 -5.75 -14.29 1.14
CA VAL A 54 -5.43 -15.53 0.42
C VAL A 54 -5.68 -16.74 1.32
N ALA A 55 -5.19 -16.72 2.56
CA ALA A 55 -5.41 -17.80 3.53
C ALA A 55 -6.90 -17.99 3.86
N VAL A 56 -7.68 -16.90 3.89
CA VAL A 56 -9.15 -16.95 4.03
C VAL A 56 -9.79 -17.65 2.84
N ALA A 57 -9.37 -17.32 1.62
CA ALA A 57 -9.90 -17.92 0.40
C ALA A 57 -9.66 -19.45 0.34
N TYR A 58 -8.51 -19.89 0.88
CA TYR A 58 -8.16 -21.33 0.99
C TYR A 58 -8.67 -22.01 2.28
N GLY A 59 -9.50 -21.34 3.09
CA GLY A 59 -10.06 -21.91 4.31
C GLY A 59 -9.03 -22.22 5.42
N ARG A 60 -7.85 -21.58 5.38
CA ARG A 60 -6.73 -21.85 6.29
C ARG A 60 -6.73 -21.00 7.55
N VAL A 61 -7.76 -20.19 7.79
CA VAL A 61 -7.86 -19.32 8.97
C VAL A 61 -9.16 -19.55 9.74
N PRO A 62 -9.14 -19.47 11.08
CA PRO A 62 -10.35 -19.48 11.89
C PRO A 62 -11.17 -18.21 11.65
N ARG A 63 -12.49 -18.30 11.88
CA ARG A 63 -13.43 -17.16 11.75
C ARG A 63 -13.38 -16.47 10.38
N PRO A 64 -13.60 -17.16 9.27
CA PRO A 64 -13.45 -16.62 7.92
C PRO A 64 -14.34 -15.39 7.65
N LYS A 65 -15.53 -15.32 8.26
CA LYS A 65 -16.44 -14.16 8.13
C LYS A 65 -15.81 -12.88 8.70
N PHE A 66 -15.14 -12.98 9.86
CA PHE A 66 -14.44 -11.85 10.49
C PHE A 66 -13.30 -11.34 9.59
N TRP A 67 -12.41 -12.23 9.18
CA TRP A 67 -11.28 -11.86 8.32
C TRP A 67 -11.70 -11.33 6.97
N ARG A 68 -12.82 -11.82 6.45
CA ARG A 68 -13.43 -11.32 5.23
C ARG A 68 -13.94 -9.87 5.41
N ALA A 69 -14.54 -9.54 6.55
CA ALA A 69 -14.95 -8.17 6.87
C ALA A 69 -13.72 -7.26 7.01
N VAL A 70 -12.67 -7.71 7.70
CA VAL A 70 -11.40 -6.98 7.80
C VAL A 70 -10.79 -6.74 6.40
N ALA A 71 -10.80 -7.74 5.53
CA ALA A 71 -10.30 -7.60 4.17
C ALA A 71 -11.12 -6.57 3.35
N TRP A 72 -12.45 -6.51 3.52
CA TRP A 72 -13.29 -5.49 2.90
C TRP A 72 -12.93 -4.08 3.37
N VAL A 73 -12.78 -3.88 4.68
CA VAL A 73 -12.38 -2.59 5.25
C VAL A 73 -10.99 -2.20 4.73
N GLY A 74 -10.02 -3.12 4.78
CA GLY A 74 -8.68 -2.88 4.27
C GLY A 74 -8.65 -2.52 2.79
N ALA A 75 -9.41 -3.25 1.95
CA ALA A 75 -9.51 -2.97 0.53
C ALA A 75 -10.11 -1.59 0.25
N SER A 76 -11.18 -1.20 0.99
CA SER A 76 -11.80 0.12 0.87
C SER A 76 -10.84 1.23 1.24
N LEU A 77 -10.10 1.07 2.34
CA LEU A 77 -9.09 2.04 2.76
C LEU A 77 -7.97 2.18 1.72
N LEU A 78 -7.49 1.09 1.15
CA LEU A 78 -6.45 1.12 0.11
C LEU A 78 -6.93 1.84 -1.16
N VAL A 79 -8.17 1.61 -1.59
CA VAL A 79 -8.75 2.28 -2.77
C VAL A 79 -8.92 3.78 -2.51
N VAL A 80 -9.50 4.15 -1.38
CA VAL A 80 -9.73 5.57 -1.04
C VAL A 80 -8.40 6.30 -0.83
N TYR A 81 -7.51 5.73 -0.02
CA TYR A 81 -6.20 6.31 0.27
C TYR A 81 -5.37 6.47 -1.02
N GLY A 82 -5.21 5.37 -1.77
CA GLY A 82 -4.41 5.39 -2.99
C GLY A 82 -5.01 6.29 -4.07
N GLY A 83 -6.33 6.27 -4.24
CA GLY A 83 -7.03 7.12 -5.21
C GLY A 83 -6.92 8.61 -4.87
N VAL A 84 -7.23 8.99 -3.63
CA VAL A 84 -7.17 10.40 -3.19
C VAL A 84 -5.75 10.94 -3.27
N ASN A 85 -4.77 10.23 -2.74
CA ASN A 85 -3.37 10.70 -2.76
C ASN A 85 -2.81 10.80 -4.17
N ALA A 86 -3.09 9.84 -5.06
CA ALA A 86 -2.66 9.92 -6.45
C ALA A 86 -3.23 11.15 -7.16
N VAL A 87 -4.53 11.43 -6.95
CA VAL A 87 -5.19 12.61 -7.54
C VAL A 87 -4.64 13.91 -6.95
N VAL A 88 -4.50 14.00 -5.64
CA VAL A 88 -3.98 15.20 -4.96
C VAL A 88 -2.52 15.48 -5.38
N SER A 89 -1.66 14.45 -5.36
CA SER A 89 -0.27 14.59 -5.78
C SER A 89 -0.18 14.98 -7.27
N GLY A 90 -1.01 14.39 -8.13
CA GLY A 90 -1.11 14.79 -9.52
C GLY A 90 -1.57 16.24 -9.71
N ALA A 91 -2.55 16.70 -8.91
CA ALA A 91 -3.02 18.08 -8.93
C ALA A 91 -1.94 19.09 -8.46
N VAL A 92 -1.12 18.71 -7.47
CA VAL A 92 0.03 19.52 -7.04
C VAL A 92 1.07 19.61 -8.16
N LEU A 93 1.42 18.49 -8.79
CA LEU A 93 2.36 18.47 -9.92
C LEU A 93 1.86 19.29 -11.13
N ALA A 94 0.55 19.27 -11.39
CA ALA A 94 -0.08 20.07 -12.44
C ALA A 94 -0.23 21.56 -12.06
N GLY A 95 0.17 21.99 -10.85
CA GLY A 95 0.06 23.36 -10.37
C GLY A 95 -1.37 23.82 -10.06
N LEU A 96 -2.34 22.89 -10.01
CA LEU A 96 -3.73 23.16 -9.61
C LEU A 96 -3.84 23.41 -8.10
N ILE A 97 -3.01 22.72 -7.32
CA ILE A 97 -2.87 22.91 -5.88
C ILE A 97 -1.45 23.44 -5.63
N ARG A 98 -1.35 24.55 -4.90
CA ARG A 98 -0.06 25.20 -4.56
C ARG A 98 0.10 25.28 -3.05
N PRO A 99 0.79 24.30 -2.40
CA PRO A 99 1.04 24.35 -0.97
C PRO A 99 1.89 25.58 -0.60
N ALA A 100 1.47 26.33 0.41
CA ALA A 100 2.13 27.59 0.81
C ALA A 100 3.61 27.42 1.24
N GLY A 101 3.97 26.22 1.76
CA GLY A 101 5.34 25.88 2.18
C GLY A 101 6.20 25.20 1.08
N GLY A 102 5.72 25.16 -0.17
CA GLY A 102 6.34 24.34 -1.20
C GLY A 102 6.04 22.83 -1.03
N TYR A 103 6.67 22.01 -1.85
CA TYR A 103 6.49 20.56 -1.79
C TYR A 103 7.75 19.82 -2.25
N ASP A 104 7.83 18.56 -1.88
CA ASP A 104 8.88 17.65 -2.31
C ASP A 104 8.47 17.05 -3.68
N VAL A 105 9.15 17.45 -4.73
CA VAL A 105 8.82 17.04 -6.12
C VAL A 105 8.96 15.53 -6.30
N ASP A 106 10.03 14.93 -5.77
CA ASP A 106 10.28 13.49 -5.90
C ASP A 106 9.19 12.68 -5.18
N ALA A 107 8.80 13.12 -3.99
CA ALA A 107 7.69 12.52 -3.26
C ALA A 107 6.36 12.64 -4.03
N MET A 108 6.04 13.81 -4.57
CA MET A 108 4.82 14.00 -5.36
C MET A 108 4.80 13.12 -6.60
N ILE A 109 5.92 12.96 -7.30
CA ILE A 109 6.03 12.04 -8.44
C ILE A 109 5.80 10.60 -7.98
N GLY A 110 6.44 10.17 -6.88
CA GLY A 110 6.26 8.84 -6.32
C GLY A 110 4.81 8.55 -5.93
N HIS A 111 4.17 9.49 -5.27
CA HIS A 111 2.77 9.35 -4.85
C HIS A 111 1.80 9.41 -6.03
N ALA A 112 1.98 10.31 -6.99
CA ALA A 112 1.07 10.42 -8.14
C ALA A 112 1.13 9.21 -9.08
N TRP A 113 2.32 8.62 -9.30
CA TRP A 113 2.52 7.69 -10.39
C TRP A 113 2.94 6.28 -9.99
N LEU A 114 3.36 6.06 -8.75
CA LEU A 114 3.90 4.77 -8.33
C LEU A 114 3.20 4.22 -7.07
N TRP A 115 3.41 4.85 -5.91
CA TRP A 115 3.02 4.26 -4.63
C TRP A 115 1.51 4.20 -4.43
N ASP A 116 0.82 5.30 -4.65
CA ASP A 116 -0.62 5.39 -4.39
C ASP A 116 -1.46 4.72 -5.48
N PRO A 117 -1.13 4.81 -6.78
CA PRO A 117 -1.76 3.96 -7.79
C PRO A 117 -1.61 2.47 -7.52
N LEU A 118 -0.46 2.01 -6.99
CA LEU A 118 -0.29 0.61 -6.62
C LEU A 118 -1.17 0.21 -5.41
N PHE A 119 -1.39 1.09 -4.43
CA PHE A 119 -2.35 0.84 -3.36
C PHE A 119 -3.77 0.77 -3.88
N PHE A 120 -4.15 1.69 -4.77
CA PHE A 120 -5.45 1.68 -5.42
C PHE A 120 -5.71 0.37 -6.16
N VAL A 121 -4.77 -0.05 -7.01
CA VAL A 121 -4.86 -1.30 -7.78
C VAL A 121 -4.93 -2.51 -6.86
N TRP A 122 -4.13 -2.55 -5.79
CA TRP A 122 -4.17 -3.64 -4.81
C TRP A 122 -5.53 -3.71 -4.10
N GLY A 123 -6.06 -2.57 -3.63
CA GLY A 123 -7.38 -2.51 -3.01
C GLY A 123 -8.49 -2.94 -3.95
N ALA A 124 -8.48 -2.46 -5.20
CA ALA A 124 -9.45 -2.84 -6.23
C ALA A 124 -9.39 -4.34 -6.56
N ALA A 125 -8.21 -4.91 -6.73
CA ALA A 125 -8.03 -6.33 -6.97
C ALA A 125 -8.55 -7.19 -5.80
N LEU A 126 -8.31 -6.74 -4.55
CA LEU A 126 -8.82 -7.40 -3.36
C LEU A 126 -10.35 -7.33 -3.29
N MET A 127 -10.98 -6.18 -3.60
CA MET A 127 -12.44 -6.06 -3.68
C MET A 127 -13.03 -7.01 -4.70
N LEU A 128 -12.47 -7.05 -5.91
CA LEU A 128 -12.89 -7.97 -6.96
C LEU A 128 -12.80 -9.42 -6.49
N SER A 129 -11.68 -9.83 -5.91
CA SER A 129 -11.50 -11.18 -5.35
C SER A 129 -12.56 -11.50 -4.29
N LEU A 130 -12.87 -10.57 -3.40
CA LEU A 130 -13.90 -10.72 -2.39
C LEU A 130 -15.32 -10.81 -2.97
N CYS A 131 -15.61 -10.13 -4.08
CA CYS A 131 -16.87 -10.25 -4.80
C CYS A 131 -17.02 -11.64 -5.45
N TYR A 132 -15.98 -12.08 -6.18
CA TYR A 132 -16.03 -13.37 -6.88
C TYR A 132 -16.08 -14.57 -5.94
N SER A 133 -15.39 -14.52 -4.82
CA SER A 133 -15.41 -15.62 -3.82
C SER A 133 -16.72 -15.74 -3.03
N ARG A 134 -17.72 -14.90 -3.31
CA ARG A 134 -19.09 -15.04 -2.78
C ARG A 134 -19.98 -15.94 -3.62
N ARG A 135 -19.59 -16.28 -4.84
CA ARG A 135 -20.40 -17.16 -5.70
C ARG A 135 -20.30 -18.59 -5.18
N PRO A 136 -21.42 -19.28 -4.86
CA PRO A 136 -21.39 -20.71 -4.60
C PRO A 136 -20.82 -21.42 -5.85
N PRO A 137 -20.13 -22.56 -5.71
CA PRO A 137 -19.77 -23.35 -6.86
C PRO A 137 -21.06 -23.66 -7.63
N ALA A 138 -21.03 -23.42 -8.96
CA ALA A 138 -22.14 -23.78 -9.80
C ALA A 138 -22.38 -25.29 -9.58
N THR A 139 -23.55 -25.65 -9.07
CA THR A 139 -23.98 -27.03 -9.02
C THR A 139 -24.05 -27.50 -10.46
N MET A 140 -23.07 -28.30 -10.89
CA MET A 140 -23.18 -29.01 -12.16
C MET A 140 -24.35 -29.98 -12.05
N PRO A 141 -25.22 -30.00 -13.05
CA PRO A 141 -26.34 -30.99 -13.12
C PRO A 141 -25.82 -32.40 -13.27
#